data_a859779fb15361bab3e180d3d2614715
#
_entry.id   a859779fb15361bab3e180d3d2614715
#
_cell.length_a   1.000
_cell.length_b   1.000
_cell.length_c   1.000
_cell.angle_alpha   90.00
_cell.angle_beta   90.00
_cell.angle_gamma   90.00
#
_symmetry.space_group_name_H-M   'P 1'
#
loop_
_entity.id
_entity.type
_entity.pdbx_description
1 polymer ?
#
loop_
_entity_poly.entity_id
_entity_poly.type
_entity_poly.pdbx_seq_one_letter_code
_entity_poly.pdbx_strand_id
1 'polypeptide(L)'
;MKVSIITVAKNSERTIEDTMKSVLGQTYSDIEYIIVDGCSSDRTLDIVKQYEATLNGRMKWISEQDKGIYDAMNKGISIATGDVVGILNSDDYFTSNDVIERMVAAFEDDRVDAVYGDIHFIHDGEPDKCIRYYSSKLFRRMWLRFGLMPAHPSFYCRREIFEKAGLYKTDYKISSDFEMMVRLFYIHHLRACYLPMDFVTMRTGGASTKNVRSRLQIIKEDVRGCRENGIYSNMLMTSVKYLYKIFEFRF
;
A
#
# COMPACT_ATOMS: atom_id res chain seq x y z
N MET A 1 -1.70 20.47 4.10
CA MET A 1 -0.96 19.23 4.47
C MET A 1 -0.55 18.54 3.18
N LYS A 2 0.71 18.47 2.88
CA LYS A 2 1.20 17.86 1.65
C LYS A 2 1.19 16.34 1.73
N VAL A 3 0.64 15.66 0.72
CA VAL A 3 0.56 14.20 0.65
C VAL A 3 1.49 13.68 -0.43
N SER A 4 2.46 12.83 -0.06
CA SER A 4 3.29 12.10 -1.02
C SER A 4 2.64 10.75 -1.35
N ILE A 5 2.28 10.55 -2.61
CA ILE A 5 1.80 9.28 -3.14
C ILE A 5 2.95 8.65 -3.92
N ILE A 6 3.33 7.43 -3.54
CA ILE A 6 4.44 6.70 -4.14
C ILE A 6 3.90 5.54 -4.95
N THR A 7 4.22 5.51 -6.25
CA THR A 7 3.94 4.36 -7.11
C THR A 7 5.25 3.67 -7.47
N VAL A 8 5.33 2.37 -7.15
CA VAL A 8 6.45 1.52 -7.58
C VAL A 8 6.04 0.74 -8.82
N ALA A 9 6.89 0.75 -9.84
CA ALA A 9 6.59 0.18 -11.14
C ALA A 9 7.72 -0.67 -11.68
N LYS A 10 7.39 -1.79 -12.31
CA LYS A 10 8.31 -2.59 -13.11
C LYS A 10 7.55 -3.35 -14.18
N ASN A 11 7.77 -3.00 -15.45
CA ASN A 11 7.08 -3.57 -16.60
C ASN A 11 5.56 -3.49 -16.44
N SER A 12 5.07 -2.28 -16.22
CA SER A 12 3.67 -1.98 -15.88
C SER A 12 2.95 -1.20 -16.98
N GLU A 13 3.39 -1.28 -18.25
CA GLU A 13 2.83 -0.51 -19.37
C GLU A 13 1.32 -0.67 -19.55
N ARG A 14 0.74 -1.79 -19.08
CA ARG A 14 -0.68 -2.10 -19.20
C ARG A 14 -1.56 -1.42 -18.16
N THR A 15 -0.99 -1.00 -17.03
CA THR A 15 -1.77 -0.62 -15.84
C THR A 15 -1.38 0.73 -15.27
N ILE A 16 -0.11 1.15 -15.41
CA ILE A 16 0.40 2.36 -14.78
C ILE A 16 -0.35 3.63 -15.17
N GLU A 17 -0.89 3.67 -16.39
CA GLU A 17 -1.64 4.82 -16.87
C GLU A 17 -2.92 5.05 -16.05
N ASP A 18 -3.65 3.99 -15.72
CA ASP A 18 -4.84 4.08 -14.87
C ASP A 18 -4.50 4.53 -13.46
N THR A 19 -3.40 3.99 -12.89
CA THR A 19 -2.89 4.42 -11.59
C THR A 19 -2.58 5.93 -11.61
N MET A 20 -1.84 6.39 -12.61
CA MET A 20 -1.49 7.82 -12.76
C MET A 20 -2.74 8.68 -12.92
N LYS A 21 -3.68 8.31 -13.77
CA LYS A 21 -4.95 9.04 -13.96
C LYS A 21 -5.73 9.15 -12.65
N SER A 22 -5.76 8.10 -11.83
CA SER A 22 -6.48 8.12 -10.56
C SER A 22 -5.87 9.06 -9.52
N VAL A 23 -4.53 9.19 -9.52
CA VAL A 23 -3.82 10.17 -8.69
C VAL A 23 -4.06 11.59 -9.17
N LEU A 24 -3.99 11.80 -10.49
CA LEU A 24 -4.18 13.12 -11.11
C LEU A 24 -5.61 13.63 -11.01
N GLY A 25 -6.57 12.71 -10.99
CA GLY A 25 -7.99 13.00 -10.84
C GLY A 25 -8.43 13.34 -9.42
N GLN A 26 -7.54 13.29 -8.41
CA GLN A 26 -7.93 13.60 -7.04
C GLN A 26 -8.30 15.08 -6.88
N THR A 27 -9.36 15.35 -6.11
CA THR A 27 -9.83 16.71 -5.80
C THR A 27 -8.88 17.49 -4.91
N TYR A 28 -8.09 16.77 -4.09
CA TYR A 28 -7.08 17.37 -3.24
C TYR A 28 -5.86 17.81 -4.06
N SER A 29 -5.46 19.08 -3.95
CA SER A 29 -4.46 19.69 -4.84
C SER A 29 -3.01 19.59 -4.36
N ASP A 30 -2.78 19.49 -3.03
CA ASP A 30 -1.42 19.48 -2.45
C ASP A 30 -0.83 18.07 -2.41
N ILE A 31 -0.74 17.45 -3.60
CA ILE A 31 -0.18 16.11 -3.82
C ILE A 31 1.19 16.21 -4.47
N GLU A 32 2.17 15.54 -3.88
CA GLU A 32 3.43 15.18 -4.49
C GLU A 32 3.35 13.75 -5.01
N TYR A 33 3.45 13.56 -6.30
CA TYR A 33 3.40 12.23 -6.90
C TYR A 33 4.80 11.73 -7.23
N ILE A 34 5.17 10.56 -6.71
CA ILE A 34 6.51 9.97 -6.84
C ILE A 34 6.39 8.62 -7.53
N ILE A 35 7.10 8.44 -8.65
CA ILE A 35 7.17 7.15 -9.35
C ILE A 35 8.59 6.61 -9.22
N VAL A 36 8.70 5.36 -8.74
CA VAL A 36 9.96 4.61 -8.67
C VAL A 36 9.87 3.44 -9.63
N ASP A 37 10.60 3.54 -10.72
CA ASP A 37 10.67 2.50 -11.75
C ASP A 37 11.90 1.61 -11.55
N GLY A 38 11.69 0.30 -11.53
CA GLY A 38 12.72 -0.71 -11.34
C GLY A 38 13.47 -1.08 -12.64
N CYS A 39 13.84 -0.11 -13.48
CA CYS A 39 14.41 -0.30 -14.82
C CYS A 39 13.48 -1.14 -15.73
N SER A 40 12.29 -0.64 -15.98
CA SER A 40 11.34 -1.26 -16.92
C SER A 40 11.92 -1.32 -18.34
N SER A 41 11.66 -2.42 -19.02
CA SER A 41 12.08 -2.66 -20.41
C SER A 41 10.94 -2.54 -21.42
N ASP A 42 9.72 -2.32 -20.93
CA ASP A 42 8.52 -2.06 -21.73
C ASP A 42 8.25 -0.55 -21.84
N ARG A 43 7.05 -0.17 -22.24
CA ARG A 43 6.66 1.24 -22.43
C ARG A 43 6.32 1.99 -21.13
N THR A 44 6.56 1.40 -19.96
CA THR A 44 6.24 2.04 -18.66
C THR A 44 6.82 3.45 -18.56
N LEU A 45 8.13 3.62 -18.85
CA LEU A 45 8.79 4.93 -18.75
C LEU A 45 8.32 5.92 -19.82
N ASP A 46 7.93 5.45 -21.00
CA ASP A 46 7.39 6.33 -22.04
C ASP A 46 6.07 6.95 -21.58
N ILE A 47 5.21 6.15 -20.94
CA ILE A 47 3.95 6.61 -20.35
C ILE A 47 4.24 7.62 -19.23
N VAL A 48 5.14 7.32 -18.30
CA VAL A 48 5.53 8.23 -17.21
C VAL A 48 5.96 9.60 -17.73
N LYS A 49 6.84 9.63 -18.74
CA LYS A 49 7.35 10.87 -19.37
C LYS A 49 6.25 11.70 -20.05
N GLN A 50 5.26 11.04 -20.67
CA GLN A 50 4.12 11.74 -21.26
C GLN A 50 3.31 12.52 -20.21
N TYR A 51 3.14 11.96 -19.03
CA TYR A 51 2.40 12.61 -17.95
C TYR A 51 3.21 13.65 -17.17
N GLU A 52 4.55 13.55 -17.13
CA GLU A 52 5.41 14.53 -16.47
C GLU A 52 5.16 15.94 -16.98
N ALA A 53 5.04 16.10 -18.30
CA ALA A 53 4.80 17.39 -18.93
C ALA A 53 3.48 18.07 -18.49
N THR A 54 2.47 17.26 -18.09
CA THR A 54 1.15 17.77 -17.68
C THR A 54 1.07 18.17 -16.20
N LEU A 55 2.04 17.77 -15.39
CA LEU A 55 1.98 17.86 -13.93
C LEU A 55 2.71 19.07 -13.33
N ASN A 56 3.31 19.94 -14.15
CA ASN A 56 3.92 21.20 -13.71
C ASN A 56 4.80 21.07 -12.45
N GLY A 57 5.67 20.06 -12.39
CA GLY A 57 6.60 19.85 -11.28
C GLY A 57 6.02 19.16 -10.03
N ARG A 58 4.73 18.77 -10.03
CA ARG A 58 4.15 17.99 -8.92
C ARG A 58 4.49 16.49 -8.96
N MET A 59 5.05 16.01 -10.07
CA MET A 59 5.51 14.64 -10.23
C MET A 59 7.03 14.59 -10.23
N LYS A 60 7.58 13.60 -9.53
CA LYS A 60 8.99 13.21 -9.57
C LYS A 60 9.06 11.75 -9.97
N TRP A 61 10.04 11.36 -10.70
CA TRP A 61 10.29 9.95 -10.98
C TRP A 61 11.79 9.64 -11.01
N ILE A 62 12.11 8.40 -10.64
CA ILE A 62 13.44 7.83 -10.75
C ILE A 62 13.32 6.46 -11.41
N SER A 63 14.30 6.10 -12.24
CA SER A 63 14.39 4.77 -12.84
C SER A 63 15.77 4.21 -12.56
N GLU A 64 15.80 3.21 -11.69
CA GLU A 64 17.03 2.53 -11.30
C GLU A 64 16.77 1.11 -10.83
N GLN A 65 17.77 0.26 -10.92
CA GLN A 65 17.64 -1.11 -10.48
C GLN A 65 17.32 -1.18 -8.98
N ASP A 66 16.33 -1.98 -8.62
CA ASP A 66 15.92 -2.27 -7.26
C ASP A 66 16.23 -3.72 -6.87
N LYS A 67 16.28 -3.97 -5.55
CA LYS A 67 16.42 -5.29 -4.93
C LYS A 67 15.06 -5.93 -4.62
N GLY A 68 14.00 -5.46 -5.23
CA GLY A 68 12.62 -5.87 -5.04
C GLY A 68 11.70 -4.71 -4.65
N ILE A 69 10.40 -4.98 -4.60
CA ILE A 69 9.35 -3.98 -4.41
C ILE A 69 9.57 -3.10 -3.16
N TYR A 70 10.04 -3.66 -2.06
CA TYR A 70 10.26 -2.92 -0.82
C TYR A 70 11.45 -1.97 -0.89
N ASP A 71 12.48 -2.32 -1.68
CA ASP A 71 13.59 -1.40 -1.96
C ASP A 71 13.10 -0.20 -2.78
N ALA A 72 12.27 -0.45 -3.78
CA ALA A 72 11.64 0.62 -4.57
C ALA A 72 10.73 1.51 -3.69
N MET A 73 9.91 0.94 -2.81
CA MET A 73 9.11 1.70 -1.84
C MET A 73 9.99 2.57 -0.94
N ASN A 74 11.08 2.02 -0.42
CA ASN A 74 12.02 2.75 0.44
C ASN A 74 12.67 3.93 -0.28
N LYS A 75 13.06 3.77 -1.54
CA LYS A 75 13.58 4.86 -2.37
C LYS A 75 12.54 5.97 -2.51
N GLY A 76 11.29 5.61 -2.79
CA GLY A 76 10.19 6.57 -2.86
C GLY A 76 9.98 7.33 -1.55
N ILE A 77 9.94 6.63 -0.41
CA ILE A 77 9.82 7.24 0.92
C ILE A 77 10.98 8.20 1.20
N SER A 78 12.21 7.82 0.81
CA SER A 78 13.41 8.63 1.07
C SER A 78 13.43 9.97 0.32
N ILE A 79 12.75 10.07 -0.83
CA ILE A 79 12.64 11.32 -1.61
C ILE A 79 11.31 12.06 -1.40
N ALA A 80 10.39 11.48 -0.64
CA ALA A 80 9.12 12.09 -0.29
C ALA A 80 9.31 13.29 0.64
N THR A 81 8.60 14.39 0.35
CA THR A 81 8.67 15.63 1.12
C THR A 81 7.33 16.00 1.76
N GLY A 82 6.28 15.22 1.49
CA GLY A 82 4.95 15.44 2.08
C GLY A 82 4.92 15.14 3.58
N ASP A 83 3.94 15.70 4.25
CA ASP A 83 3.67 15.47 5.68
C ASP A 83 3.18 14.05 5.92
N VAL A 84 2.45 13.51 4.94
CA VAL A 84 1.86 12.17 4.93
C VAL A 84 2.35 11.40 3.70
N VAL A 85 2.61 10.11 3.85
CA VAL A 85 3.07 9.22 2.79
C VAL A 85 2.14 8.02 2.68
N GLY A 86 1.79 7.65 1.45
CA GLY A 86 1.08 6.43 1.09
C GLY A 86 1.66 5.76 -0.15
N ILE A 87 1.45 4.45 -0.26
CA ILE A 87 1.92 3.63 -1.38
C ILE A 87 0.72 3.18 -2.21
N LEU A 88 0.76 3.46 -3.51
CA LEU A 88 -0.21 2.98 -4.49
C LEU A 88 0.55 2.26 -5.61
N ASN A 89 0.42 0.94 -5.70
CA ASN A 89 1.16 0.18 -6.71
C ASN A 89 0.71 0.50 -8.13
N SER A 90 1.55 0.21 -9.11
CA SER A 90 1.32 0.54 -10.52
C SER A 90 0.22 -0.27 -11.23
N ASP A 91 -0.39 -1.22 -10.53
CA ASP A 91 -1.55 -2.02 -10.98
C ASP A 91 -2.84 -1.70 -10.22
N ASP A 92 -2.78 -0.80 -9.24
CA ASP A 92 -3.89 -0.37 -8.40
C ASP A 92 -4.30 1.08 -8.72
N TYR A 93 -5.51 1.50 -8.34
CA TYR A 93 -5.97 2.88 -8.52
C TYR A 93 -6.99 3.30 -7.45
N PHE A 94 -7.12 4.60 -7.20
CA PHE A 94 -8.11 5.13 -6.28
C PHE A 94 -9.52 4.88 -6.77
N THR A 95 -10.39 4.47 -5.84
CA THR A 95 -11.79 4.12 -6.15
C THR A 95 -12.62 5.35 -6.51
N SER A 96 -12.30 6.53 -5.96
CA SER A 96 -12.97 7.80 -6.25
C SER A 96 -11.99 8.98 -6.24
N ASN A 97 -12.42 10.12 -6.75
CA ASN A 97 -11.58 11.31 -6.86
C ASN A 97 -11.43 12.09 -5.53
N ASP A 98 -12.19 11.75 -4.50
CA ASP A 98 -12.20 12.42 -3.19
C ASP A 98 -11.49 11.64 -2.08
N VAL A 99 -10.82 10.53 -2.42
CA VAL A 99 -10.15 9.66 -1.42
C VAL A 99 -9.12 10.44 -0.60
N ILE A 100 -8.23 11.19 -1.26
CA ILE A 100 -7.16 11.93 -0.58
C ILE A 100 -7.72 13.08 0.24
N GLU A 101 -8.71 13.81 -0.26
CA GLU A 101 -9.37 14.90 0.46
C GLU A 101 -9.99 14.40 1.79
N ARG A 102 -10.74 13.30 1.72
CA ARG A 102 -11.36 12.68 2.90
C ARG A 102 -10.34 12.10 3.87
N MET A 103 -9.27 11.52 3.34
CA MET A 103 -8.17 10.99 4.13
C MET A 103 -7.44 12.12 4.87
N VAL A 104 -7.15 13.24 4.22
CA VAL A 104 -6.48 14.41 4.83
C VAL A 104 -7.33 15.00 5.95
N ALA A 105 -8.65 15.09 5.80
CA ALA A 105 -9.54 15.58 6.85
C ALA A 105 -9.41 14.79 8.16
N ALA A 106 -9.10 13.49 8.11
CA ALA A 106 -8.90 12.70 9.31
C ALA A 106 -7.58 13.02 10.05
N PHE A 107 -6.61 13.67 9.41
CA PHE A 107 -5.37 14.17 10.03
C PHE A 107 -5.50 15.55 10.68
N GLU A 108 -6.68 16.21 10.61
CA GLU A 108 -6.95 17.44 11.37
C GLU A 108 -6.86 17.21 12.88
N ASP A 109 -7.08 15.98 13.34
CA ASP A 109 -6.71 15.57 14.70
C ASP A 109 -5.20 15.26 14.74
N ASP A 110 -4.42 16.13 15.36
CA ASP A 110 -2.97 15.97 15.49
C ASP A 110 -2.53 14.68 16.21
N ARG A 111 -3.47 14.02 16.92
CA ARG A 111 -3.23 12.74 17.56
C ARG A 111 -3.22 11.57 16.58
N VAL A 112 -3.70 11.76 15.34
CA VAL A 112 -3.74 10.71 14.33
C VAL A 112 -2.39 10.62 13.64
N ASP A 113 -1.74 9.49 13.77
CA ASP A 113 -0.44 9.17 13.16
C ASP A 113 -0.60 8.52 11.78
N ALA A 114 -1.70 7.80 11.57
CA ALA A 114 -2.02 7.15 10.29
C ALA A 114 -3.53 7.03 10.05
N VAL A 115 -3.90 6.91 8.78
CA VAL A 115 -5.27 6.68 8.32
C VAL A 115 -5.29 5.46 7.41
N TYR A 116 -6.35 4.66 7.48
CA TYR A 116 -6.56 3.53 6.59
C TYR A 116 -8.05 3.31 6.32
N GLY A 117 -8.35 2.70 5.19
CA GLY A 117 -9.72 2.37 4.78
C GLY A 117 -9.85 0.93 4.30
N ASP A 118 -10.88 0.72 3.50
CA ASP A 118 -11.17 -0.55 2.84
C ASP A 118 -10.57 -0.56 1.41
N ILE A 119 -10.55 -1.72 0.79
CA ILE A 119 -10.20 -1.91 -0.61
C ILE A 119 -11.10 -2.97 -1.24
N HIS A 120 -11.24 -2.94 -2.55
CA HIS A 120 -11.86 -4.03 -3.26
C HIS A 120 -11.01 -4.56 -4.43
N PHE A 121 -11.35 -5.75 -4.90
CA PHE A 121 -10.63 -6.44 -5.96
C PHE A 121 -11.55 -6.64 -7.16
N ILE A 122 -10.96 -6.46 -8.34
CA ILE A 122 -11.60 -6.71 -9.64
C ILE A 122 -10.77 -7.66 -10.49
N HIS A 123 -11.38 -8.25 -11.52
CA HIS A 123 -10.61 -8.82 -12.62
C HIS A 123 -10.16 -7.73 -13.59
N ASP A 124 -8.99 -7.92 -14.19
CA ASP A 124 -8.54 -7.03 -15.26
C ASP A 124 -9.54 -7.07 -16.42
N GLY A 125 -9.99 -5.89 -16.87
CA GLY A 125 -11.04 -5.75 -17.89
C GLY A 125 -12.49 -5.79 -17.39
N GLU A 126 -12.75 -6.02 -16.08
CA GLU A 126 -14.10 -5.99 -15.48
C GLU A 126 -14.14 -4.97 -14.31
N PRO A 127 -13.99 -3.65 -14.56
CA PRO A 127 -13.85 -2.65 -13.49
C PRO A 127 -15.08 -2.51 -12.60
N ASP A 128 -16.26 -2.82 -13.12
CA ASP A 128 -17.53 -2.68 -12.41
C ASP A 128 -17.88 -3.89 -11.53
N LYS A 129 -17.09 -4.95 -11.60
CA LYS A 129 -17.38 -6.20 -10.89
C LYS A 129 -16.44 -6.41 -9.71
N CYS A 130 -16.90 -6.04 -8.52
CA CYS A 130 -16.22 -6.37 -7.28
C CYS A 130 -16.30 -7.87 -7.00
N ILE A 131 -15.16 -8.56 -7.03
CA ILE A 131 -15.04 -10.00 -6.73
C ILE A 131 -14.71 -10.28 -5.27
N ARG A 132 -14.08 -9.32 -4.60
CA ARG A 132 -13.71 -9.43 -3.20
C ARG A 132 -13.65 -8.04 -2.58
N TYR A 133 -14.22 -7.89 -1.40
CA TYR A 133 -14.15 -6.66 -0.62
C TYR A 133 -13.38 -6.91 0.68
N TYR A 134 -12.29 -6.17 0.87
CA TYR A 134 -11.48 -6.27 2.08
C TYR A 134 -11.79 -5.09 3.00
N SER A 135 -12.57 -5.35 4.05
CA SER A 135 -12.86 -4.32 5.05
C SER A 135 -11.86 -4.38 6.20
N SER A 136 -11.27 -3.23 6.49
CA SER A 136 -10.38 -3.04 7.65
C SER A 136 -11.13 -2.66 8.94
N LYS A 137 -12.48 -2.57 8.90
CA LYS A 137 -13.35 -2.12 10.02
C LYS A 137 -13.10 -2.86 11.33
N LEU A 138 -12.91 -4.16 11.27
CA LEU A 138 -12.75 -5.00 12.47
C LEU A 138 -11.29 -5.10 12.93
N PHE A 139 -10.37 -4.40 12.27
CA PHE A 139 -8.97 -4.44 12.66
C PHE A 139 -8.78 -3.98 14.11
N ARG A 140 -7.97 -4.74 14.83
CA ARG A 140 -7.45 -4.44 16.17
C ARG A 140 -6.00 -4.85 16.20
N ARG A 141 -5.16 -4.11 16.90
CA ARG A 141 -3.72 -4.41 17.01
C ARG A 141 -3.42 -5.89 17.31
N MET A 142 -4.21 -6.52 18.18
CA MET A 142 -4.05 -7.94 18.52
C MET A 142 -4.21 -8.91 17.34
N TRP A 143 -4.93 -8.51 16.27
CA TRP A 143 -5.15 -9.34 15.09
C TRP A 143 -3.90 -9.52 14.23
N LEU A 144 -2.89 -8.66 14.38
CA LEU A 144 -1.59 -8.86 13.75
C LEU A 144 -0.95 -10.21 14.10
N ARG A 145 -1.17 -10.72 15.32
CA ARG A 145 -0.69 -12.07 15.72
C ARG A 145 -1.27 -13.19 14.86
N PHE A 146 -2.40 -12.94 14.20
CA PHE A 146 -3.11 -13.87 13.33
C PHE A 146 -2.90 -13.55 11.84
N GLY A 147 -1.94 -12.66 11.52
CA GLY A 147 -1.64 -12.28 10.15
C GLY A 147 -2.69 -11.36 9.49
N LEU A 148 -3.56 -10.73 10.29
CA LEU A 148 -4.54 -9.75 9.82
C LEU A 148 -4.00 -8.34 10.06
N MET A 149 -4.06 -7.48 9.05
CA MET A 149 -3.60 -6.10 9.09
C MET A 149 -4.55 -5.19 8.31
N PRO A 150 -4.52 -3.87 8.46
CA PRO A 150 -5.18 -2.96 7.53
C PRO A 150 -4.71 -3.19 6.09
N ALA A 151 -5.56 -2.91 5.13
CA ALA A 151 -5.18 -3.02 3.72
C ALA A 151 -4.04 -2.05 3.41
N HIS A 152 -2.86 -2.57 3.06
CA HIS A 152 -1.66 -1.76 2.86
C HIS A 152 -1.83 -0.64 1.82
N PRO A 153 -2.49 -0.84 0.64
CA PRO A 153 -2.69 0.23 -0.33
C PRO A 153 -3.59 1.37 0.15
N SER A 154 -4.38 1.14 1.22
CA SER A 154 -5.22 2.18 1.85
C SER A 154 -4.55 2.84 3.06
N PHE A 155 -3.31 2.48 3.39
CA PHE A 155 -2.63 2.93 4.59
C PHE A 155 -1.77 4.17 4.29
N TYR A 156 -2.11 5.28 4.93
CA TYR A 156 -1.39 6.55 4.85
C TYR A 156 -0.87 6.94 6.23
N CYS A 157 0.41 7.29 6.34
CA CYS A 157 1.08 7.54 7.60
C CYS A 157 1.85 8.86 7.57
N ARG A 158 1.93 9.58 8.69
CA ARG A 158 2.80 10.74 8.80
C ARG A 158 4.24 10.35 8.48
N ARG A 159 4.92 11.13 7.65
CA ARG A 159 6.29 10.83 7.18
C ARG A 159 7.27 10.68 8.35
N GLU A 160 7.15 11.50 9.38
CA GLU A 160 8.01 11.40 10.57
C GLU A 160 7.95 10.03 11.29
N ILE A 161 6.87 9.27 11.09
CA ILE A 161 6.76 7.92 11.65
C ILE A 161 7.73 6.96 10.96
N PHE A 162 7.90 7.07 9.62
CA PHE A 162 8.91 6.28 8.91
C PHE A 162 10.34 6.66 9.33
N GLU A 163 10.58 7.94 9.65
CA GLU A 163 11.87 8.38 10.18
C GLU A 163 12.18 7.76 11.55
N LYS A 164 11.17 7.66 12.42
CA LYS A 164 11.28 7.07 13.77
C LYS A 164 11.31 5.54 13.75
N ALA A 165 10.45 4.94 12.96
CA ALA A 165 10.25 3.48 12.93
C ALA A 165 11.23 2.77 11.99
N GLY A 166 11.82 3.48 11.04
CA GLY A 166 12.61 2.91 9.95
C GLY A 166 11.77 2.46 8.77
N LEU A 167 12.42 2.13 7.67
CA LEU A 167 11.83 1.78 6.38
C LEU A 167 11.41 0.29 6.33
N TYR A 168 10.86 -0.14 5.18
CA TYR A 168 10.54 -1.54 4.92
C TYR A 168 11.81 -2.41 4.92
N LYS A 169 11.74 -3.59 5.51
CA LYS A 169 12.83 -4.57 5.47
C LYS A 169 12.92 -5.21 4.08
N THR A 170 14.08 -5.13 3.44
CA THR A 170 14.28 -5.62 2.07
C THR A 170 14.64 -7.10 2.00
N ASP A 171 14.84 -7.77 3.11
CA ASP A 171 15.11 -9.20 3.24
C ASP A 171 13.84 -10.07 3.39
N TYR A 172 12.66 -9.43 3.32
CA TYR A 172 11.36 -10.08 3.14
C TYR A 172 11.01 -10.15 1.65
N LYS A 173 10.39 -11.25 1.24
CA LYS A 173 9.99 -11.45 -0.17
C LYS A 173 8.61 -10.89 -0.47
N ILE A 174 7.65 -11.03 0.47
CA ILE A 174 6.23 -10.73 0.23
C ILE A 174 5.59 -9.95 1.38
N SER A 175 6.02 -10.12 2.63
CA SER A 175 5.31 -9.61 3.82
C SER A 175 6.09 -8.55 4.60
N SER A 176 6.91 -7.72 3.96
CA SER A 176 7.57 -6.60 4.65
C SER A 176 6.57 -5.51 5.05
N ASP A 177 5.49 -5.35 4.30
CA ASP A 177 4.33 -4.52 4.64
C ASP A 177 3.69 -4.97 5.96
N PHE A 178 3.49 -6.28 6.11
CA PHE A 178 3.00 -6.85 7.36
C PHE A 178 3.98 -6.62 8.53
N GLU A 179 5.29 -6.85 8.34
CA GLU A 179 6.31 -6.57 9.35
C GLU A 179 6.29 -5.09 9.77
N MET A 180 6.20 -4.18 8.80
CA MET A 180 6.07 -2.75 9.05
C MET A 180 4.85 -2.45 9.91
N MET A 181 3.66 -3.00 9.58
CA MET A 181 2.45 -2.81 10.37
C MET A 181 2.61 -3.34 11.80
N VAL A 182 3.24 -4.51 11.97
CA VAL A 182 3.54 -5.05 13.31
C VAL A 182 4.41 -4.08 14.09
N ARG A 183 5.48 -3.58 13.52
CA ARG A 183 6.41 -2.63 14.14
C ARG A 183 5.73 -1.32 14.50
N LEU A 184 4.96 -0.75 13.60
CA LEU A 184 4.24 0.49 13.82
C LEU A 184 3.22 0.36 14.96
N PHE A 185 2.38 -0.66 14.94
CA PHE A 185 1.29 -0.79 15.91
C PHE A 185 1.74 -1.30 17.29
N TYR A 186 2.73 -2.22 17.35
CA TYR A 186 3.17 -2.80 18.63
C TYR A 186 4.32 -2.04 19.26
N ILE A 187 5.33 -1.65 18.49
CA ILE A 187 6.54 -1.00 19.03
C ILE A 187 6.32 0.50 19.16
N HIS A 188 5.80 1.12 18.10
CA HIS A 188 5.61 2.57 18.06
C HIS A 188 4.22 3.04 18.54
N HIS A 189 3.35 2.09 18.92
CA HIS A 189 2.00 2.39 19.44
C HIS A 189 1.20 3.36 18.58
N LEU A 190 1.29 3.15 17.25
CA LEU A 190 0.68 4.00 16.23
C LEU A 190 -0.81 4.23 16.51
N ARG A 191 -1.23 5.49 16.49
CA ARG A 191 -2.64 5.90 16.63
C ARG A 191 -3.22 6.07 15.23
N ALA A 192 -3.94 5.07 14.77
CA ALA A 192 -4.49 5.04 13.44
C ALA A 192 -6.01 5.22 13.45
N CYS A 193 -6.52 6.03 12.50
CA CYS A 193 -7.93 6.26 12.26
C CYS A 193 -8.41 5.38 11.11
N TYR A 194 -9.49 4.63 11.33
CA TYR A 194 -10.19 3.92 10.26
C TYR A 194 -11.26 4.80 9.64
N LEU A 195 -11.20 4.99 8.33
CA LEU A 195 -12.26 5.62 7.57
C LEU A 195 -13.12 4.53 6.90
N PRO A 196 -14.44 4.52 7.14
CA PRO A 196 -15.35 3.52 6.57
C PRO A 196 -15.65 3.85 5.10
N MET A 197 -14.62 3.82 4.27
CA MET A 197 -14.71 4.04 2.83
C MET A 197 -13.72 3.18 2.07
N ASP A 198 -14.03 2.92 0.82
CA ASP A 198 -13.21 2.20 -0.13
C ASP A 198 -12.17 3.15 -0.74
N PHE A 199 -10.89 2.88 -0.50
CA PHE A 199 -9.80 3.74 -0.97
C PHE A 199 -9.29 3.32 -2.34
N VAL A 200 -9.11 2.00 -2.52
CA VAL A 200 -8.33 1.49 -3.65
C VAL A 200 -9.02 0.29 -4.30
N THR A 201 -9.11 0.37 -5.60
CA THR A 201 -9.44 -0.77 -6.47
C THR A 201 -8.16 -1.51 -6.83
N MET A 202 -8.07 -2.77 -6.43
CA MET A 202 -6.94 -3.65 -6.74
C MET A 202 -7.27 -4.60 -7.88
N ARG A 203 -6.32 -4.80 -8.79
CA ARG A 203 -6.41 -5.87 -9.80
C ARG A 203 -5.94 -7.21 -9.22
N THR A 204 -6.63 -8.28 -9.60
CA THR A 204 -6.19 -9.64 -9.22
C THR A 204 -4.98 -10.08 -10.04
N GLY A 205 -4.13 -10.95 -9.47
CA GLY A 205 -2.96 -11.51 -10.15
C GLY A 205 -1.61 -11.06 -9.60
N GLY A 206 -1.60 -10.21 -8.57
CA GLY A 206 -0.39 -9.75 -7.88
C GLY A 206 0.43 -10.88 -7.24
N ALA A 207 1.66 -10.56 -6.84
CA ALA A 207 2.67 -11.50 -6.32
C ALA A 207 2.20 -12.33 -5.11
N SER A 208 1.32 -11.78 -4.27
CA SER A 208 0.80 -12.43 -3.06
C SER A 208 -0.24 -13.54 -3.33
N THR A 209 -0.83 -13.56 -4.54
CA THR A 209 -1.94 -14.47 -4.87
C THR A 209 -1.58 -15.59 -5.85
N LYS A 210 -0.37 -15.57 -6.43
CA LYS A 210 0.01 -16.42 -7.57
C LYS A 210 -0.09 -17.94 -7.33
N ASN A 211 0.31 -18.44 -6.16
CA ASN A 211 0.36 -19.90 -5.92
C ASN A 211 0.46 -20.28 -4.44
N VAL A 212 0.40 -21.60 -4.16
CA VAL A 212 0.50 -22.16 -2.79
C VAL A 212 1.85 -21.83 -2.14
N ARG A 213 2.95 -21.76 -2.90
CA ARG A 213 4.28 -21.40 -2.35
C ARG A 213 4.29 -19.98 -1.81
N SER A 214 3.65 -19.04 -2.52
CA SER A 214 3.50 -17.66 -2.04
C SER A 214 2.74 -17.61 -0.71
N ARG A 215 1.66 -18.38 -0.57
CA ARG A 215 0.88 -18.45 0.69
C ARG A 215 1.71 -18.99 1.85
N LEU A 216 2.50 -20.04 1.63
CA LEU A 216 3.41 -20.58 2.66
C LEU A 216 4.51 -19.59 3.03
N GLN A 217 5.05 -18.87 2.03
CA GLN A 217 6.04 -17.82 2.27
C GLN A 217 5.45 -16.70 3.13
N ILE A 218 4.26 -16.22 2.81
CA ILE A 218 3.53 -15.21 3.59
C ILE A 218 3.35 -15.67 5.05
N ILE A 219 2.88 -16.91 5.28
CA ILE A 219 2.70 -17.44 6.63
C ILE A 219 4.02 -17.43 7.41
N LYS A 220 5.12 -17.85 6.79
CA LYS A 220 6.44 -17.87 7.43
C LYS A 220 6.94 -16.46 7.74
N GLU A 221 6.77 -15.55 6.81
CA GLU A 221 7.21 -14.15 6.97
C GLU A 221 6.35 -13.41 7.99
N ASP A 222 5.04 -13.65 8.06
CA ASP A 222 4.19 -13.06 9.09
C ASP A 222 4.60 -13.54 10.49
N VAL A 223 4.89 -14.84 10.65
CA VAL A 223 5.41 -15.37 11.93
C VAL A 223 6.76 -14.75 12.27
N ARG A 224 7.65 -14.61 11.27
CA ARG A 224 8.95 -13.95 11.43
C ARG A 224 8.77 -12.50 11.86
N GLY A 225 7.91 -11.74 11.17
CA GLY A 225 7.64 -10.33 11.47
C GLY A 225 7.12 -10.11 12.89
N CYS A 226 6.21 -10.99 13.35
CA CYS A 226 5.76 -10.96 14.74
C CYS A 226 6.91 -11.20 15.71
N ARG A 227 7.70 -12.27 15.49
CA ARG A 227 8.79 -12.68 16.41
C ARG A 227 9.91 -11.67 16.49
N GLU A 228 10.33 -11.09 15.37
CA GLU A 228 11.35 -10.04 15.34
C GLU A 228 10.95 -8.79 16.13
N ASN A 229 9.64 -8.56 16.26
CA ASN A 229 9.06 -7.46 17.04
C ASN A 229 8.59 -7.90 18.44
N GLY A 230 9.08 -9.03 18.96
CA GLY A 230 8.79 -9.50 20.31
C GLY A 230 7.38 -10.03 20.54
N ILE A 231 6.64 -10.35 19.47
CA ILE A 231 5.25 -10.78 19.55
C ILE A 231 5.16 -12.29 19.29
N TYR A 232 4.55 -13.01 20.22
CA TYR A 232 4.29 -14.41 19.98
C TYR A 232 3.27 -14.63 18.86
N SER A 233 3.68 -15.41 17.87
CA SER A 233 2.85 -15.93 16.79
C SER A 233 3.42 -17.27 16.30
N ASN A 234 2.60 -18.04 15.61
CA ASN A 234 2.98 -19.30 14.98
C ASN A 234 2.18 -19.53 13.68
N MET A 235 2.59 -20.54 12.90
CA MET A 235 1.99 -20.81 11.59
C MET A 235 0.48 -21.11 11.65
N LEU A 236 0.01 -21.77 12.72
CA LEU A 236 -1.42 -22.06 12.89
C LEU A 236 -2.19 -20.75 13.08
N MET A 237 -1.71 -19.87 13.96
CA MET A 237 -2.33 -18.57 14.19
C MET A 237 -2.42 -17.74 12.92
N THR A 238 -1.31 -17.57 12.19
CA THR A 238 -1.30 -16.77 10.96
C THR A 238 -2.09 -17.41 9.82
N SER A 239 -2.35 -18.70 9.86
CA SER A 239 -3.22 -19.38 8.89
C SER A 239 -4.70 -19.08 9.07
N VAL A 240 -5.14 -18.64 10.25
CA VAL A 240 -6.55 -18.30 10.55
C VAL A 240 -7.07 -17.21 9.61
N LYS A 241 -6.21 -16.31 9.16
CA LYS A 241 -6.60 -15.27 8.18
C LYS A 241 -7.22 -15.83 6.89
N TYR A 242 -6.83 -17.04 6.46
CA TYR A 242 -7.40 -17.65 5.26
C TYR A 242 -8.84 -18.11 5.44
N LEU A 243 -9.25 -18.44 6.67
CA LEU A 243 -10.65 -18.72 7.00
C LEU A 243 -11.47 -17.43 6.95
N TYR A 244 -10.92 -16.33 7.48
CA TYR A 244 -11.58 -15.02 7.43
C TYR A 244 -11.75 -14.52 5.99
N LYS A 245 -10.74 -14.71 5.13
CA LYS A 245 -10.77 -14.30 3.72
C LYS A 245 -11.90 -14.92 2.90
N ILE A 246 -12.47 -16.07 3.32
CA ILE A 246 -13.60 -16.69 2.62
C ILE A 246 -14.83 -15.78 2.66
N PHE A 247 -15.03 -15.03 3.74
CA PHE A 247 -16.17 -14.11 3.91
C PHE A 247 -16.01 -12.77 3.17
N GLU A 248 -14.85 -12.51 2.57
CA GLU A 248 -14.59 -11.29 1.79
C GLU A 248 -15.03 -11.43 0.33
N PHE A 249 -15.20 -12.66 -0.17
CA PHE A 249 -15.64 -12.91 -1.54
C PHE A 249 -17.12 -12.55 -1.73
N ARG A 250 -17.41 -11.88 -2.83
CA ARG A 250 -18.75 -11.58 -3.31
C ARG A 250 -19.02 -12.44 -4.52
N PHE A 251 -20.01 -13.30 -4.42
CA PHE A 251 -20.46 -14.23 -5.48
C PHE A 251 -21.58 -13.59 -6.28
#